data_dd89faa85b0e257a2d6144bb2e4db8fd
#
_entry.id   dd89faa85b0e257a2d6144bb2e4db8fd
#
_cell.length_a   1.000
_cell.length_b   1.000
_cell.length_c   1.000
_cell.angle_alpha   90.00
_cell.angle_beta   90.00
_cell.angle_gamma   90.00
#
_symmetry.space_group_name_H-M   'P 1'
#
loop_
_entity.id
_entity.type
_entity.pdbx_description
1 polymer ?
#
loop_
_entity_poly.entity_id
_entity_poly.type
_entity_poly.pdbx_seq_one_letter_code
_entity_poly.pdbx_strand_id
1 'polypeptide(L)'
;MQTDFDVIVIGGGHAGTEAAHAAAKILAPTSGKAGPRVALLSLNPDRIGFMSCNPAMGGLAKGQLIKEIDALGGIMGINTDKTAIQYRILNASKGPAVRSSRAQCDKALYAQEMQAFLTKTENLAILPFEAAGILTENGKVS
;
A
#
# COMPACT_ATOMS: atom_id res chain seq x y z
N MET A 1 -12.45 20.30 -8.56
CA MET A 1 -11.66 19.10 -8.24
C MET A 1 -10.22 19.55 -8.15
N GLN A 2 -9.47 19.15 -7.13
CA GLN A 2 -8.04 19.46 -7.05
C GLN A 2 -7.31 18.73 -8.16
N THR A 3 -6.43 19.41 -8.89
CA THR A 3 -5.68 18.88 -10.02
C THR A 3 -4.17 18.82 -9.75
N ASP A 4 -3.70 19.52 -8.72
CA ASP A 4 -2.28 19.64 -8.40
C ASP A 4 -1.90 18.76 -7.21
N PHE A 5 -1.07 17.76 -7.46
CA PHE A 5 -0.50 16.86 -6.45
C PHE A 5 1.03 16.90 -6.54
N ASP A 6 1.69 16.74 -5.41
CA ASP A 6 3.15 16.61 -5.39
C ASP A 6 3.59 15.19 -5.77
N VAL A 7 2.75 14.19 -5.46
CA VAL A 7 2.97 12.78 -5.81
C VAL A 7 1.66 12.17 -6.32
N ILE A 8 1.77 11.45 -7.43
CA ILE A 8 0.68 10.63 -7.96
C ILE A 8 1.15 9.18 -8.01
N VAL A 9 0.44 8.31 -7.30
CA VAL A 9 0.67 6.86 -7.31
C VAL A 9 -0.38 6.21 -8.21
N ILE A 10 0.06 5.43 -9.19
CA ILE A 10 -0.81 4.76 -10.16
C ILE A 10 -0.93 3.28 -9.79
N GLY A 11 -2.14 2.88 -9.43
CA GLY A 11 -2.50 1.50 -9.10
C GLY A 11 -2.63 1.21 -7.61
N GLY A 12 -3.79 0.72 -7.18
CA GLY A 12 -4.15 0.42 -5.79
C GLY A 12 -3.77 -1.00 -5.32
N GLY A 13 -2.75 -1.64 -5.91
CA GLY A 13 -2.20 -2.91 -5.42
C GLY A 13 -1.36 -2.72 -4.16
N HIS A 14 -0.79 -3.82 -3.63
CA HIS A 14 -0.01 -3.78 -2.37
C HIS A 14 1.15 -2.77 -2.40
N ALA A 15 1.87 -2.67 -3.51
CA ALA A 15 2.96 -1.70 -3.64
C ALA A 15 2.43 -0.25 -3.69
N GLY A 16 1.34 -0.03 -4.41
CA GLY A 16 0.74 1.31 -4.51
C GLY A 16 0.13 1.79 -3.20
N THR A 17 -0.48 0.90 -2.42
CA THR A 17 -1.01 1.26 -1.08
C THR A 17 0.09 1.70 -0.13
N GLU A 18 1.22 0.99 -0.12
CA GLU A 18 2.39 1.36 0.69
C GLU A 18 3.04 2.66 0.20
N ALA A 19 3.22 2.81 -1.12
CA ALA A 19 3.79 4.02 -1.69
C ALA A 19 2.94 5.27 -1.40
N ALA A 20 1.63 5.16 -1.56
CA ALA A 20 0.71 6.27 -1.30
C ALA A 20 0.70 6.66 0.19
N HIS A 21 0.66 5.66 1.08
CA HIS A 21 0.73 5.89 2.52
C HIS A 21 2.05 6.56 2.93
N ALA A 22 3.18 6.01 2.48
CA ALA A 22 4.50 6.55 2.80
C ALA A 22 4.66 7.99 2.29
N ALA A 23 4.26 8.26 1.03
CA ALA A 23 4.30 9.61 0.46
C ALA A 23 3.42 10.58 1.26
N ALA A 24 2.21 10.17 1.63
CA ALA A 24 1.30 11.01 2.42
C ALA A 24 1.89 11.36 3.81
N LYS A 25 2.57 10.42 4.45
CA LYS A 25 3.24 10.66 5.74
C LYS A 25 4.47 11.57 5.61
N ILE A 26 5.30 11.36 4.60
CA ILE A 26 6.54 12.14 4.39
C ILE A 26 6.21 13.58 4.00
N LEU A 27 5.20 13.76 3.16
CA LEU A 27 4.74 15.06 2.69
C LEU A 27 3.72 15.71 3.65
N ALA A 28 3.73 15.35 4.92
CA ALA A 28 2.79 15.86 5.92
C ALA A 28 2.57 17.39 5.79
N PRO A 29 1.42 17.92 6.19
CA PRO A 29 0.98 19.26 5.79
C PRO A 29 2.00 20.33 6.16
N THR A 30 2.69 20.86 5.18
CA THR A 30 3.41 22.13 5.32
C THR A 30 2.36 23.24 5.31
N SER A 31 2.37 24.05 6.34
CA SER A 31 1.52 25.23 6.47
C SER A 31 1.42 26.01 5.16
N GLY A 32 0.25 26.05 4.55
CA GLY A 32 -0.05 26.90 3.40
C GLY A 32 -0.64 26.24 2.15
N LYS A 33 -0.63 24.91 2.02
CA LYS A 33 -1.39 24.22 0.92
C LYS A 33 -2.69 23.65 1.50
N ALA A 34 -3.80 24.05 0.94
CA ALA A 34 -5.10 23.46 1.27
C ALA A 34 -5.29 22.17 0.45
N GLY A 35 -5.65 21.06 1.11
CA GLY A 35 -6.00 19.80 0.48
C GLY A 35 -4.87 18.77 0.42
N PRO A 36 -5.16 17.56 -0.06
CA PRO A 36 -4.22 16.46 -0.13
C PRO A 36 -3.12 16.72 -1.17
N ARG A 37 -1.89 16.36 -0.83
CA ARG A 37 -0.71 16.50 -1.70
C ARG A 37 -0.37 15.22 -2.46
N VAL A 38 -0.97 14.11 -2.07
CA VAL A 38 -0.77 12.78 -2.69
C VAL A 38 -2.08 12.28 -3.28
N ALA A 39 -2.02 11.78 -4.50
CA ALA A 39 -3.12 11.07 -5.13
C ALA A 39 -2.77 9.59 -5.32
N LEU A 40 -3.72 8.71 -5.00
CA LEU A 40 -3.71 7.31 -5.40
C LEU A 40 -4.76 7.11 -6.50
N LEU A 41 -4.31 6.84 -7.71
CA LEU A 41 -5.19 6.54 -8.84
C LEU A 41 -5.49 5.04 -8.86
N SER A 42 -6.76 4.68 -8.89
CA SER A 42 -7.21 3.30 -9.05
C SER A 42 -8.44 3.28 -9.94
N LEU A 43 -8.39 2.48 -10.99
CA LEU A 43 -9.54 2.30 -11.90
C LEU A 43 -10.80 1.85 -11.14
N ASN A 44 -10.60 1.02 -10.13
CA ASN A 44 -11.67 0.58 -9.23
C ASN A 44 -11.20 0.66 -7.77
N PRO A 45 -11.61 1.70 -7.03
CA PRO A 45 -11.24 1.89 -5.63
C PRO A 45 -11.64 0.73 -4.72
N ASP A 46 -12.74 0.02 -5.02
CA ASP A 46 -13.20 -1.13 -4.23
C ASP A 46 -12.25 -2.35 -4.33
N ARG A 47 -11.31 -2.29 -5.27
CA ARG A 47 -10.28 -3.32 -5.44
C ARG A 47 -8.91 -2.94 -4.87
N ILE A 48 -8.81 -1.80 -4.19
CA ILE A 48 -7.59 -1.40 -3.50
C ILE A 48 -7.27 -2.42 -2.40
N GLY A 49 -6.01 -2.87 -2.34
CA GLY A 49 -5.56 -3.88 -1.38
C GLY A 49 -6.04 -5.30 -1.68
N PHE A 50 -6.64 -5.54 -2.85
CA PHE A 50 -7.16 -6.85 -3.20
C PHE A 50 -6.05 -7.90 -3.37
N MET A 51 -6.21 -9.04 -2.70
CA MET A 51 -5.31 -10.19 -2.82
C MET A 51 -5.65 -11.00 -4.06
N SER A 52 -5.06 -10.67 -5.20
CA SER A 52 -5.39 -11.25 -6.50
C SER A 52 -4.96 -12.72 -6.67
N CYS A 53 -3.88 -13.12 -6.00
CA CYS A 53 -3.33 -14.48 -6.11
C CYS A 53 -3.82 -15.35 -4.95
N ASN A 54 -3.10 -15.35 -3.84
CA ASN A 54 -3.43 -16.12 -2.64
C ASN A 54 -3.83 -15.17 -1.51
N PRO A 55 -4.78 -15.56 -0.64
CA PRO A 55 -5.13 -14.77 0.54
C PRO A 55 -4.07 -14.94 1.64
N ALA A 56 -2.80 -14.76 1.29
CA ALA A 56 -1.68 -14.95 2.20
C ALA A 56 -0.62 -13.88 2.01
N MET A 57 -0.17 -13.32 3.12
CA MET A 57 0.95 -12.40 3.22
C MET A 57 2.19 -13.09 3.72
N GLY A 58 3.33 -12.78 3.12
CA GLY A 58 4.61 -13.40 3.44
C GLY A 58 4.92 -14.63 2.59
N GLY A 59 5.88 -15.41 3.06
CA GLY A 59 6.49 -16.50 2.35
C GLY A 59 7.96 -16.24 2.07
N LEU A 60 8.62 -17.09 1.29
CA LEU A 60 10.04 -16.95 0.96
C LEU A 60 10.32 -15.60 0.31
N ALA A 61 11.28 -14.85 0.81
CA ALA A 61 11.63 -13.48 0.48
C ALA A 61 10.54 -12.43 0.82
N LYS A 62 9.27 -12.71 0.54
CA LYS A 62 8.17 -11.76 0.79
C LYS A 62 7.99 -11.43 2.28
N GLY A 63 8.16 -12.43 3.16
CA GLY A 63 8.05 -12.21 4.61
C GLY A 63 9.14 -11.29 5.16
N GLN A 64 10.34 -11.34 4.60
CA GLN A 64 11.43 -10.43 4.96
C GLN A 64 11.12 -9.00 4.51
N LEU A 65 10.70 -8.82 3.24
CA LEU A 65 10.31 -7.51 2.71
C LEU A 65 9.17 -6.87 3.50
N ILE A 66 8.15 -7.64 3.90
CA ILE A 66 7.04 -7.12 4.72
C ILE A 66 7.56 -6.59 6.06
N LYS A 67 8.49 -7.28 6.70
CA LYS A 67 9.11 -6.83 7.96
C LYS A 67 9.95 -5.56 7.78
N GLU A 68 10.65 -5.43 6.67
CA GLU A 68 11.40 -4.22 6.35
C GLU A 68 10.46 -3.03 6.10
N ILE A 69 9.38 -3.25 5.36
CA ILE A 69 8.33 -2.24 5.13
C ILE A 69 7.69 -1.83 6.46
N ASP A 70 7.36 -2.78 7.32
CA ASP A 70 6.78 -2.54 8.65
C ASP A 70 7.73 -1.71 9.54
N ALA A 71 9.03 -2.05 9.54
CA ALA A 71 10.06 -1.31 10.27
C ALA A 71 10.19 0.16 9.79
N LEU A 72 9.84 0.44 8.53
CA LEU A 72 9.79 1.78 7.95
C LEU A 72 8.45 2.49 8.18
N GLY A 73 7.52 1.86 8.90
CA GLY A 73 6.20 2.42 9.21
C GLY A 73 5.15 2.17 8.14
N GLY A 74 5.32 1.12 7.34
CA GLY A 74 4.32 0.64 6.39
C GLY A 74 3.10 0.02 7.06
N ILE A 75 2.06 -0.23 6.29
CA ILE A 75 0.74 -0.65 6.79
C ILE A 75 0.40 -2.11 6.51
N MET A 76 1.13 -2.75 5.59
CA MET A 76 0.87 -4.12 5.17
C MET A 76 0.98 -5.12 6.32
N GLY A 77 2.02 -4.98 7.17
CA GLY A 77 2.21 -5.81 8.36
C GLY A 77 1.05 -5.67 9.33
N ILE A 78 0.72 -4.43 9.69
CA ILE A 78 -0.38 -4.09 10.60
C ILE A 78 -1.73 -4.62 10.08
N ASN A 79 -2.00 -4.43 8.78
CA ASN A 79 -3.23 -4.91 8.16
C ASN A 79 -3.29 -6.45 8.11
N THR A 80 -2.14 -7.09 7.90
CA THR A 80 -2.01 -8.54 7.97
C THR A 80 -2.36 -9.06 9.36
N ASP A 81 -1.84 -8.45 10.41
CA ASP A 81 -2.09 -8.88 11.79
C ASP A 81 -3.55 -8.74 12.18
N LYS A 82 -4.25 -7.72 11.68
CA LYS A 82 -5.69 -7.53 11.91
C LYS A 82 -6.57 -8.57 11.21
N THR A 83 -6.12 -9.10 10.08
CA THR A 83 -6.96 -9.88 9.17
C THR A 83 -6.50 -11.32 9.01
N ALA A 84 -5.40 -11.70 9.68
CA ALA A 84 -4.85 -13.05 9.64
C ALA A 84 -5.75 -14.05 10.37
N ILE A 85 -5.98 -15.17 9.72
CA ILE A 85 -6.71 -16.33 10.27
C ILE A 85 -5.78 -17.48 10.64
N GLN A 86 -4.56 -17.49 10.11
CA GLN A 86 -3.55 -18.51 10.41
C GLN A 86 -2.14 -17.99 10.14
N TYR A 87 -1.22 -18.33 11.02
CA TYR A 87 0.21 -18.08 10.84
C TYR A 87 0.99 -19.37 10.65
N ARG A 88 1.99 -19.34 9.78
CA ARG A 88 2.95 -20.45 9.61
C ARG A 88 4.37 -19.89 9.45
N ILE A 89 5.33 -20.62 9.99
CA ILE A 89 6.75 -20.42 9.69
C ILE A 89 7.14 -21.42 8.63
N LEU A 90 7.52 -20.96 7.47
CA LEU A 90 8.05 -21.77 6.39
C LEU A 90 9.51 -22.08 6.64
N ASN A 91 9.97 -23.25 6.20
CA ASN A 91 11.34 -23.70 6.34
C ASN A 91 11.83 -23.73 7.80
N ALA A 92 10.97 -24.06 8.76
CA ALA A 92 11.32 -24.11 10.18
C ALA A 92 12.49 -25.05 10.49
N SER A 93 12.63 -26.15 9.72
CA SER A 93 13.72 -27.12 9.82
C SER A 93 14.99 -26.73 9.05
N LYS A 94 14.97 -25.64 8.29
CA LYS A 94 16.12 -25.11 7.58
C LYS A 94 16.83 -24.05 8.43
N GLY A 95 17.98 -23.57 7.99
CA GLY A 95 18.71 -22.53 8.73
C GLY A 95 17.91 -21.22 8.89
N PRO A 96 18.30 -20.36 9.87
CA PRO A 96 17.59 -19.11 10.17
C PRO A 96 17.39 -18.20 8.97
N ALA A 97 18.34 -18.13 8.05
CA ALA A 97 18.33 -17.27 6.87
C ALA A 97 17.17 -17.55 5.91
N VAL A 98 16.63 -18.77 5.91
CA VAL A 98 15.53 -19.15 5.01
C VAL A 98 14.20 -19.35 5.73
N ARG A 99 14.15 -19.12 7.04
CA ARG A 99 12.88 -19.10 7.78
C ARG A 99 12.09 -17.87 7.39
N SER A 100 10.83 -18.06 7.05
CA SER A 100 9.95 -16.96 6.64
C SER A 100 8.56 -17.11 7.21
N SER A 101 8.03 -16.01 7.71
CA SER A 101 6.64 -15.93 8.18
C SER A 101 5.68 -15.88 7.01
N ARG A 102 4.56 -16.57 7.15
CA ARG A 102 3.42 -16.49 6.23
C ARG A 102 2.13 -16.44 7.04
N ALA A 103 1.32 -15.43 6.77
CA ALA A 103 -0.01 -15.28 7.33
C ALA A 103 -1.06 -15.59 6.26
N GLN A 104 -2.00 -16.46 6.57
CA GLN A 104 -3.23 -16.62 5.79
C GLN A 104 -4.21 -15.57 6.29
N CYS A 105 -4.77 -14.76 5.41
CA CYS A 105 -5.68 -13.68 5.76
C CYS A 105 -7.10 -13.97 5.26
N ASP A 106 -8.08 -13.36 5.92
CA ASP A 106 -9.39 -13.17 5.32
C ASP A 106 -9.24 -12.16 4.17
N LYS A 107 -9.49 -12.61 2.95
CA LYS A 107 -9.25 -11.84 1.73
C LYS A 107 -10.14 -10.60 1.62
N ALA A 108 -11.40 -10.74 2.02
CA ALA A 108 -12.36 -9.64 1.96
C ALA A 108 -12.06 -8.61 3.05
N LEU A 109 -11.85 -9.08 4.28
CA LEU A 109 -11.52 -8.23 5.41
C LEU A 109 -10.21 -7.47 5.19
N TYR A 110 -9.19 -8.13 4.61
CA TYR A 110 -7.91 -7.47 4.29
C TYR A 110 -8.09 -6.26 3.36
N ALA A 111 -8.89 -6.42 2.30
CA ALA A 111 -9.16 -5.33 1.37
C ALA A 111 -9.96 -4.20 2.03
N GLN A 112 -11.00 -4.55 2.81
CA GLN A 112 -11.82 -3.57 3.54
C GLN A 112 -10.99 -2.76 4.55
N GLU A 113 -10.17 -3.41 5.37
CA GLU A 113 -9.31 -2.74 6.35
C GLU A 113 -8.26 -1.85 5.66
N MET A 114 -7.68 -2.30 4.54
CA MET A 114 -6.74 -1.49 3.76
C MET A 114 -7.41 -0.24 3.21
N GLN A 115 -8.59 -0.37 2.62
CA GLN A 115 -9.37 0.76 2.10
C GLN A 115 -9.75 1.73 3.22
N ALA A 116 -10.24 1.21 4.34
CA ALA A 116 -10.59 2.02 5.50
C ALA A 116 -9.37 2.76 6.08
N PHE A 117 -8.21 2.14 6.07
CA PHE A 117 -6.95 2.76 6.52
C PHE A 117 -6.55 3.92 5.60
N LEU A 118 -6.52 3.67 4.29
CA LEU A 118 -6.11 4.69 3.31
C LEU A 118 -7.09 5.86 3.25
N THR A 119 -8.39 5.60 3.38
CA THR A 119 -9.42 6.66 3.43
C THR A 119 -9.24 7.61 4.63
N LYS A 120 -8.70 7.09 5.74
CA LYS A 120 -8.40 7.88 6.94
C LYS A 120 -7.00 8.50 6.93
N THR A 121 -6.17 8.16 5.93
CA THR A 121 -4.83 8.72 5.82
C THR A 121 -4.92 10.19 5.41
N GLU A 122 -4.47 11.07 6.29
CA GLU A 122 -4.39 12.50 5.98
C GLU A 122 -3.49 12.75 4.78
N ASN A 123 -3.77 13.81 4.04
CA ASN A 123 -2.98 14.24 2.89
C ASN A 123 -2.99 13.27 1.69
N LEU A 124 -3.91 12.30 1.66
CA LEU A 124 -4.10 11.32 0.59
C LEU A 124 -5.49 11.47 -0.04
N ALA A 125 -5.55 11.64 -1.37
CA ALA A 125 -6.76 11.54 -2.15
C ALA A 125 -6.79 10.20 -2.92
N ILE A 126 -7.90 9.47 -2.84
CA ILE A 126 -8.14 8.28 -3.65
C ILE A 126 -9.04 8.70 -4.81
N LEU A 127 -8.57 8.51 -6.04
CA LEU A 127 -9.25 8.98 -7.24
C LEU A 127 -9.57 7.81 -8.18
N PRO A 128 -10.84 7.69 -8.63
CA PRO A 128 -11.29 6.60 -9.51
C PRO A 128 -10.98 6.92 -10.99
N PHE A 129 -9.70 7.08 -11.31
CA PHE A 129 -9.26 7.42 -12.65
C PHE A 129 -8.29 6.41 -13.23
N GLU A 130 -8.32 6.31 -14.56
CA GLU A 130 -7.33 5.61 -15.35
C GLU A 130 -6.22 6.58 -15.75
N ALA A 131 -4.97 6.14 -15.60
CA ALA A 131 -3.83 6.88 -16.13
C ALA A 131 -3.64 6.51 -17.60
N ALA A 132 -4.00 7.39 -18.51
CA ALA A 132 -3.89 7.19 -19.94
C ALA A 132 -2.47 7.46 -20.48
N GLY A 133 -1.69 8.28 -19.79
CA GLY A 133 -0.32 8.64 -20.19
C GLY A 133 0.34 9.58 -19.20
N ILE A 134 1.63 9.78 -19.42
CA ILE A 134 2.44 10.75 -18.67
C ILE A 134 2.87 11.83 -19.65
N LEU A 135 2.46 13.06 -19.38
CA LEU A 135 2.91 14.22 -20.16
C LEU A 135 4.16 14.79 -19.52
N THR A 136 5.11 15.20 -20.36
CA THR A 136 6.35 15.80 -19.88
C THR A 136 6.66 17.06 -20.66
N GLU A 137 7.08 18.08 -19.94
CA GLU A 137 7.57 19.34 -20.54
C GLU A 137 8.94 19.68 -19.93
N ASN A 138 9.93 19.95 -20.78
CA ASN A 138 11.31 20.27 -20.36
C ASN A 138 11.90 19.22 -19.38
N GLY A 139 11.60 17.94 -19.59
CA GLY A 139 12.10 16.83 -18.76
C GLY A 139 11.42 16.69 -17.40
N LYS A 140 10.33 17.39 -17.16
CA LYS A 140 9.51 17.28 -15.95
C LYS A 140 8.11 16.78 -16.29
N VAL A 141 7.48 16.06 -15.36
CA VAL A 141 6.07 15.70 -15.46
C VAL A 141 5.23 16.97 -15.33
N SER A 142 4.32 17.17 -16.28
CA SER A 142 3.46 18.34 -16.36
C SER A 142 2.00 17.96 -16.10
#